data_30eb2dd1e3f9e52988ad174c6e0f1d5f
#
_entry.id   30eb2dd1e3f9e52988ad174c6e0f1d5f
#
_cell.length_a   1.000
_cell.length_b   1.000
_cell.length_c   1.000
_cell.angle_alpha   90.00
_cell.angle_beta   90.00
_cell.angle_gamma   90.00
#
_symmetry.space_group_name_H-M   'P 1'
#
loop_
_entity.id
_entity.type
_entity.pdbx_description
1 polymer ?
#
loop_
_entity_poly.entity_id
_entity_poly.type
_entity_poly.pdbx_seq_one_letter_code
_entity_poly.pdbx_strand_id
1 'polypeptide(L)'
;MGAFTYPRSEPGSAGHLDLVEKLNVFAPALRDELGGVPEAALAQRPGAGEWSINEVVGHLCDDARFFHQRLDMMISLEEPRLDAYDEQEVASRRDAQGASISDLLHEFSAQRAATVELLSELVHWNWSRTGRHEEQGRISIRQLVDQTIAHDANHLEQIRTLKAAAPA
;
A
#
# COMPACT_ATOMS: atom_id res chain seq x y z
N MET A 1 -6.44 8.32 15.51
CA MET A 1 -6.41 8.06 14.05
C MET A 1 -7.82 7.79 13.58
N GLY A 2 -8.33 8.56 12.62
CA GLY A 2 -9.63 8.28 12.02
C GLY A 2 -9.52 7.01 11.19
N ALA A 3 -10.55 6.17 11.23
CA ALA A 3 -10.66 5.02 10.35
C ALA A 3 -10.46 5.49 8.89
N PHE A 4 -9.54 4.85 8.17
CA PHE A 4 -9.34 5.13 6.76
C PHE A 4 -10.64 4.79 6.03
N THR A 5 -11.32 5.79 5.50
CA THR A 5 -12.50 5.58 4.68
C THR A 5 -12.01 5.40 3.25
N TYR A 6 -12.03 4.16 2.76
CA TYR A 6 -11.71 3.88 1.36
C TYR A 6 -12.55 4.78 0.46
N PRO A 7 -11.92 5.62 -0.39
CA PRO A 7 -12.68 6.44 -1.30
C PRO A 7 -13.50 5.51 -2.21
N ARG A 8 -14.78 5.80 -2.35
CA ARG A 8 -15.59 5.13 -3.38
C ARG A 8 -14.97 5.53 -4.72
N SER A 9 -14.31 4.57 -5.38
CA SER A 9 -13.82 4.81 -6.73
C SER A 9 -15.03 5.01 -7.64
N GLU A 10 -15.26 6.25 -8.04
CA GLU A 10 -16.02 6.51 -9.26
C GLU A 10 -15.36 5.71 -10.38
N PRO A 11 -16.11 5.12 -11.32
CA PRO A 11 -15.51 4.44 -12.47
C PRO A 11 -14.66 5.45 -13.24
N GLY A 12 -13.39 5.54 -12.89
CA GLY A 12 -12.45 6.45 -13.50
C GLY A 12 -12.27 6.12 -14.98
N SER A 13 -12.07 7.13 -15.80
CA SER A 13 -11.79 6.99 -17.22
C SER A 13 -10.36 6.49 -17.53
N ALA A 14 -9.52 6.30 -16.52
CA ALA A 14 -8.16 5.79 -16.67
C ALA A 14 -8.17 4.36 -17.23
N GLY A 15 -7.38 4.09 -18.22
CA GLY A 15 -7.14 2.75 -18.75
C GLY A 15 -6.41 1.87 -17.73
N HIS A 16 -6.50 0.54 -17.87
CA HIS A 16 -5.82 -0.39 -16.96
C HIS A 16 -4.30 -0.19 -16.95
N LEU A 17 -3.70 0.14 -18.09
CA LEU A 17 -2.27 0.45 -18.20
C LEU A 17 -1.87 1.67 -17.38
N ASP A 18 -2.73 2.70 -17.33
CA ASP A 18 -2.48 3.90 -16.52
C ASP A 18 -2.50 3.57 -15.01
N LEU A 19 -3.35 2.64 -14.60
CA LEU A 19 -3.40 2.17 -13.21
C LEU A 19 -2.16 1.37 -12.83
N VAL A 20 -1.73 0.48 -13.72
CA VAL A 20 -0.48 -0.30 -13.53
C VAL A 20 0.72 0.64 -13.45
N GLU A 21 0.80 1.66 -14.32
CA GLU A 21 1.89 2.64 -14.29
C GLU A 21 1.90 3.45 -12.99
N LYS A 22 0.75 3.86 -12.47
CA LYS A 22 0.67 4.55 -11.17
C LYS A 22 1.20 3.70 -10.02
N LEU A 23 0.93 2.39 -10.01
CA LEU A 23 1.51 1.48 -9.03
C LEU A 23 3.03 1.33 -9.22
N ASN A 24 3.47 1.26 -10.47
CA ASN A 24 4.87 1.05 -10.83
C ASN A 24 5.77 2.21 -10.39
N VAL A 25 5.32 3.45 -10.57
CA VAL A 25 6.12 4.65 -10.23
C VAL A 25 6.17 4.94 -8.74
N PHE A 26 5.32 4.34 -7.91
CA PHE A 26 5.23 4.66 -6.49
C PHE A 26 6.46 4.23 -5.69
N ALA A 27 7.01 3.04 -5.92
CA ALA A 27 8.18 2.55 -5.17
C ALA A 27 9.44 3.40 -5.43
N PRO A 28 9.77 3.80 -6.68
CA PRO A 28 10.80 4.80 -6.94
C PRO A 28 10.53 6.15 -6.25
N ALA A 29 9.31 6.67 -6.33
CA ALA A 29 8.94 7.94 -5.70
C ALA A 29 9.09 7.90 -4.17
N LEU A 30 8.71 6.81 -3.53
CA LEU A 30 8.89 6.60 -2.10
C LEU A 30 10.38 6.58 -1.72
N ARG A 31 11.21 5.91 -2.50
CA ARG A 31 12.66 5.88 -2.30
C ARG A 31 13.29 7.26 -2.45
N ASP A 32 12.91 8.01 -3.47
CA ASP A 32 13.39 9.36 -3.71
C ASP A 32 12.98 10.31 -2.59
N GLU A 33 11.73 10.18 -2.10
CA GLU A 33 11.22 10.97 -0.98
C GLU A 33 12.03 10.75 0.31
N LEU A 34 12.49 9.53 0.55
CA LEU A 34 13.24 9.15 1.76
C LEU A 34 14.77 9.29 1.60
N GLY A 35 15.24 9.62 0.40
CA GLY A 35 16.66 9.81 0.14
C GLY A 35 17.28 10.90 1.00
N GLY A 36 18.36 10.55 1.72
CA GLY A 36 19.10 11.49 2.56
C GLY A 36 18.47 11.83 3.91
N VAL A 37 17.33 11.24 4.26
CA VAL A 37 16.74 11.40 5.60
C VAL A 37 17.58 10.62 6.61
N PRO A 38 18.04 11.25 7.72
CA PRO A 38 18.82 10.55 8.76
C PRO A 38 18.01 9.40 9.40
N GLU A 39 18.67 8.27 9.69
CA GLU A 39 18.00 7.12 10.32
C GLU A 39 17.32 7.46 11.65
N ALA A 40 17.91 8.35 12.44
CA ALA A 40 17.31 8.82 13.69
C ALA A 40 15.96 9.51 13.46
N ALA A 41 15.82 10.29 12.38
CA ALA A 41 14.56 10.94 12.01
C ALA A 41 13.54 9.94 11.46
N LEU A 42 14.00 8.90 10.75
CA LEU A 42 13.12 7.84 10.22
C LEU A 42 12.48 7.01 11.34
N ALA A 43 13.21 6.74 12.42
CA ALA A 43 12.75 5.96 13.56
C ALA A 43 11.99 6.79 14.61
N GLN A 44 12.00 8.12 14.50
CA GLN A 44 11.37 9.00 15.49
C GLN A 44 9.86 9.04 15.33
N ARG A 45 9.13 8.73 16.41
CA ARG A 45 7.68 8.96 16.49
C ARG A 45 7.41 10.42 16.88
N PRO A 46 6.48 11.12 16.21
CA PRO A 46 6.15 12.50 16.58
C PRO A 46 5.44 12.62 17.92
N GLY A 47 4.71 11.60 18.34
CA GLY A 47 4.00 11.56 19.61
C GLY A 47 3.65 10.14 20.06
N ALA A 48 3.10 10.04 21.28
CA ALA A 48 2.65 8.77 21.81
C ALA A 48 1.49 8.20 20.98
N GLY A 49 1.65 6.97 20.49
CA GLY A 49 0.64 6.30 19.65
C GLY A 49 0.64 6.71 18.18
N GLU A 50 1.57 7.56 17.75
CA GLU A 50 1.77 7.92 16.35
C GLU A 50 2.91 7.10 15.74
N TRP A 51 2.84 6.85 14.45
CA TRP A 51 3.86 6.07 13.74
C TRP A 51 5.04 6.94 13.32
N SER A 52 6.24 6.35 13.38
CA SER A 52 7.44 6.86 12.73
C SER A 52 7.38 6.60 11.22
N ILE A 53 8.29 7.21 10.46
CA ILE A 53 8.42 6.96 9.01
C ILE A 53 8.70 5.48 8.75
N ASN A 54 9.58 4.84 9.52
CA ASN A 54 9.85 3.41 9.38
C ASN A 54 8.60 2.56 9.58
N GLU A 55 7.75 2.90 10.54
CA GLU A 55 6.50 2.18 10.79
C GLU A 55 5.49 2.39 9.66
N VAL A 56 5.40 3.58 9.08
CA VAL A 56 4.57 3.83 7.89
C VAL A 56 5.06 3.00 6.71
N VAL A 57 6.37 2.93 6.46
CA VAL A 57 6.91 2.11 5.37
C VAL A 57 6.73 0.62 5.65
N GLY A 58 6.88 0.19 6.90
CA GLY A 58 6.58 -1.18 7.32
C GLY A 58 5.11 -1.56 7.07
N HIS A 59 4.18 -0.65 7.38
CA HIS A 59 2.76 -0.83 7.05
C HIS A 59 2.54 -0.93 5.53
N LEU A 60 3.20 -0.10 4.72
CA LEU A 60 3.13 -0.21 3.26
C LEU A 60 3.62 -1.58 2.75
N CYS A 61 4.64 -2.18 3.38
CA CYS A 61 5.08 -3.55 3.06
C CYS A 61 3.99 -4.58 3.35
N ASP A 62 3.35 -4.49 4.52
CA ASP A 62 2.29 -5.43 4.90
C ASP A 62 1.07 -5.28 3.99
N ASP A 63 0.67 -4.05 3.69
CA ASP A 63 -0.44 -3.78 2.78
C ASP A 63 -0.16 -4.28 1.36
N ALA A 64 1.05 -4.06 0.84
CA ALA A 64 1.45 -4.56 -0.47
C ALA A 64 1.37 -6.10 -0.55
N ARG A 65 1.74 -6.80 0.52
CA ARG A 65 1.62 -8.26 0.62
C ARG A 65 0.15 -8.71 0.61
N PHE A 66 -0.71 -8.09 1.42
CA PHE A 66 -2.15 -8.40 1.45
C PHE A 66 -2.83 -8.07 0.12
N PHE A 67 -2.47 -6.95 -0.48
CA PHE A 67 -2.97 -6.56 -1.80
C PHE A 67 -2.63 -7.61 -2.86
N HIS A 68 -1.37 -8.05 -2.92
CA HIS A 68 -0.93 -9.09 -3.85
C HIS A 68 -1.69 -10.40 -3.63
N GLN A 69 -1.84 -10.85 -2.38
CA GLN A 69 -2.59 -12.07 -2.03
C GLN A 69 -4.05 -11.99 -2.44
N ARG A 70 -4.71 -10.84 -2.21
CA ARG A 70 -6.10 -10.62 -2.64
C ARG A 70 -6.25 -10.66 -4.15
N LEU A 71 -5.32 -10.05 -4.90
CA LEU A 71 -5.29 -10.13 -6.36
C LEU A 71 -5.17 -11.58 -6.85
N ASP A 72 -4.22 -12.33 -6.30
CA ASP A 72 -4.02 -13.74 -6.65
C ASP A 72 -5.28 -14.58 -6.40
N MET A 73 -5.92 -14.39 -5.24
CA MET A 73 -7.20 -15.04 -4.93
C MET A 73 -8.30 -14.66 -5.93
N MET A 74 -8.44 -13.37 -6.28
CA MET A 74 -9.48 -12.89 -7.20
C MET A 74 -9.23 -13.34 -8.65
N ILE A 75 -8.00 -13.60 -9.02
CA ILE A 75 -7.62 -14.13 -10.33
C ILE A 75 -7.88 -15.64 -10.40
N SER A 76 -7.51 -16.36 -9.34
CA SER A 76 -7.51 -17.82 -9.31
C SER A 76 -8.85 -18.44 -8.89
N LEU A 77 -9.65 -17.76 -8.08
CA LEU A 77 -10.91 -18.26 -7.50
C LEU A 77 -12.10 -17.48 -8.01
N GLU A 78 -13.31 -18.08 -7.89
CA GLU A 78 -14.57 -17.42 -8.20
C GLU A 78 -15.13 -16.74 -6.95
N GLU A 79 -15.26 -15.40 -6.97
CA GLU A 79 -15.74 -14.56 -5.87
C GLU A 79 -15.18 -14.93 -4.48
N PRO A 80 -13.85 -14.98 -4.29
CA PRO A 80 -13.27 -15.34 -3.02
C PRO A 80 -13.68 -14.37 -1.91
N ARG A 81 -13.74 -14.88 -0.67
CA ARG A 81 -13.84 -14.03 0.51
C ARG A 81 -12.48 -13.35 0.75
N LEU A 82 -12.52 -12.05 0.95
CA LEU A 82 -11.37 -11.21 1.26
C LEU A 82 -11.53 -10.71 2.69
N ASP A 83 -10.83 -11.34 3.62
CA ASP A 83 -10.93 -10.97 5.03
C ASP A 83 -10.35 -9.58 5.28
N ALA A 84 -11.02 -8.83 6.16
CA ALA A 84 -10.44 -7.61 6.72
C ALA A 84 -9.29 -7.98 7.66
N TYR A 85 -8.34 -7.07 7.81
CA TYR A 85 -7.27 -7.20 8.81
C TYR A 85 -7.15 -5.89 9.61
N ASP A 86 -6.78 -6.04 10.88
CA ASP A 86 -6.51 -4.90 11.74
C ASP A 86 -5.08 -4.41 11.48
N GLU A 87 -4.95 -3.24 10.88
CA GLU A 87 -3.66 -2.61 10.54
C GLU A 87 -2.79 -2.39 11.78
N GLN A 88 -3.39 -2.03 12.92
CA GLN A 88 -2.68 -1.82 14.17
C GLN A 88 -2.12 -3.14 14.72
N GLU A 89 -2.91 -4.20 14.65
CA GLU A 89 -2.47 -5.53 15.08
C GLU A 89 -1.33 -6.03 14.19
N VAL A 90 -1.44 -5.90 12.87
CA VAL A 90 -0.40 -6.30 11.93
C VAL A 90 0.88 -5.48 12.15
N ALA A 91 0.76 -4.15 12.25
CA ALA A 91 1.90 -3.27 12.50
C ALA A 91 2.59 -3.56 13.83
N SER A 92 1.82 -3.94 14.88
CA SER A 92 2.39 -4.28 16.20
C SER A 92 3.25 -5.54 16.19
N ARG A 93 3.04 -6.44 15.22
CA ARG A 93 3.82 -7.68 15.05
C ARG A 93 5.12 -7.48 14.28
N ARG A 94 5.25 -6.34 13.60
CA ARG A 94 6.44 -5.97 12.83
C ARG A 94 7.32 -5.04 13.67
N ASP A 95 8.59 -5.39 13.84
CA ASP A 95 9.58 -4.46 14.40
C ASP A 95 10.09 -3.48 13.32
N ALA A 96 9.17 -2.66 12.82
CA ALA A 96 9.50 -1.71 11.76
C ALA A 96 10.28 -0.50 12.29
N GLN A 97 10.08 -0.10 13.55
CA GLN A 97 10.78 1.05 14.13
C GLN A 97 12.29 0.83 14.18
N GLY A 98 12.75 -0.38 14.49
CA GLY A 98 14.16 -0.76 14.54
C GLY A 98 14.71 -1.28 13.21
N ALA A 99 13.88 -1.40 12.17
CA ALA A 99 14.29 -1.92 10.88
C ALA A 99 15.09 -0.89 10.06
N SER A 100 16.00 -1.38 9.23
CA SER A 100 16.69 -0.54 8.23
C SER A 100 15.69 -0.06 7.18
N ILE A 101 15.66 1.24 6.91
CA ILE A 101 14.81 1.80 5.85
C ILE A 101 15.14 1.20 4.48
N SER A 102 16.41 0.88 4.24
CA SER A 102 16.87 0.24 3.00
C SER A 102 16.22 -1.13 2.82
N ASP A 103 16.12 -1.92 3.90
CA ASP A 103 15.50 -3.25 3.86
C ASP A 103 13.99 -3.16 3.64
N LEU A 104 13.32 -2.23 4.32
CA LEU A 104 11.89 -1.98 4.13
C LEU A 104 11.58 -1.52 2.69
N LEU A 105 12.37 -0.60 2.14
CA LEU A 105 12.21 -0.14 0.76
C LEU A 105 12.50 -1.25 -0.26
N HIS A 106 13.45 -2.14 0.03
CA HIS A 106 13.74 -3.30 -0.80
C HIS A 106 12.56 -4.28 -0.78
N GLU A 107 12.05 -4.62 0.42
CA GLU A 107 10.87 -5.49 0.59
C GLU A 107 9.66 -4.94 -0.17
N PHE A 108 9.32 -3.66 0.05
CA PHE A 108 8.21 -3.00 -0.63
C PHE A 108 8.36 -3.02 -2.14
N SER A 109 9.55 -2.66 -2.65
CA SER A 109 9.83 -2.60 -4.08
C SER A 109 9.70 -3.96 -4.75
N ALA A 110 10.18 -5.03 -4.10
CA ALA A 110 10.08 -6.39 -4.63
C ALA A 110 8.62 -6.87 -4.70
N GLN A 111 7.82 -6.62 -3.66
CA GLN A 111 6.40 -6.97 -3.65
C GLN A 111 5.60 -6.17 -4.68
N ARG A 112 5.89 -4.87 -4.82
CA ARG A 112 5.23 -4.01 -5.80
C ARG A 112 5.57 -4.43 -7.22
N ALA A 113 6.82 -4.80 -7.50
CA ALA A 113 7.24 -5.30 -8.82
C ALA A 113 6.50 -6.59 -9.18
N ALA A 114 6.38 -7.54 -8.26
CA ALA A 114 5.62 -8.77 -8.47
C ALA A 114 4.13 -8.49 -8.76
N THR A 115 3.54 -7.53 -8.06
CA THR A 115 2.14 -7.12 -8.29
C THR A 115 1.96 -6.44 -9.64
N VAL A 116 2.87 -5.56 -10.04
CA VAL A 116 2.86 -4.88 -11.35
C VAL A 116 2.99 -5.91 -12.48
N GLU A 117 3.89 -6.89 -12.34
CA GLU A 117 4.04 -8.00 -13.29
C GLU A 117 2.72 -8.78 -13.44
N LEU A 118 2.12 -9.22 -12.32
CA LEU A 118 0.85 -9.93 -12.29
C LEU A 118 -0.27 -9.15 -13.00
N LEU A 119 -0.42 -7.85 -12.70
CA LEU A 119 -1.45 -7.00 -13.30
C LEU A 119 -1.21 -6.73 -14.78
N SER A 120 0.06 -6.67 -15.21
CA SER A 120 0.44 -6.43 -16.60
C SER A 120 0.08 -7.60 -17.52
N GLU A 121 0.01 -8.82 -16.98
CA GLU A 121 -0.40 -10.02 -17.70
C GLU A 121 -1.93 -10.18 -17.80
N LEU A 122 -2.71 -9.39 -17.03
CA LEU A 122 -4.16 -9.51 -17.04
C LEU A 122 -4.77 -8.99 -18.33
N VAL A 123 -5.62 -9.82 -18.94
CA VAL A 123 -6.46 -9.39 -20.05
C VAL A 123 -7.63 -8.53 -19.55
N HIS A 124 -8.17 -7.68 -20.44
CA HIS A 124 -9.11 -6.63 -20.07
C HIS A 124 -10.29 -7.10 -19.19
N TRP A 125 -10.91 -8.24 -19.50
CA TRP A 125 -12.07 -8.73 -18.72
C TRP A 125 -11.72 -9.24 -17.32
N ASN A 126 -10.46 -9.58 -17.04
CA ASN A 126 -10.05 -10.01 -15.71
C ASN A 126 -10.19 -8.86 -14.68
N TRP A 127 -10.07 -7.62 -15.10
CA TRP A 127 -10.18 -6.45 -14.23
C TRP A 127 -11.57 -6.28 -13.61
N SER A 128 -12.60 -6.90 -14.20
CA SER A 128 -13.97 -6.94 -13.66
C SER A 128 -14.25 -8.12 -12.73
N ARG A 129 -13.29 -9.05 -12.56
CA ARG A 129 -13.43 -10.13 -11.58
C ARG A 129 -13.57 -9.56 -10.18
N THR A 130 -14.38 -10.19 -9.35
CA THR A 130 -14.76 -9.67 -8.04
C THR A 130 -14.38 -10.62 -6.92
N GLY A 131 -14.17 -10.05 -5.72
CA GLY A 131 -14.12 -10.74 -4.44
C GLY A 131 -15.13 -10.12 -3.46
N ARG A 132 -15.39 -10.81 -2.37
CA ARG A 132 -16.29 -10.35 -1.28
C ARG A 132 -15.44 -9.88 -0.11
N HIS A 133 -15.23 -8.58 -0.03
CA HIS A 133 -14.56 -7.97 1.12
C HIS A 133 -15.53 -7.93 2.32
N GLU A 134 -15.03 -8.27 3.49
CA GLU A 134 -15.85 -8.40 4.70
C GLU A 134 -16.59 -7.10 5.07
N GLU A 135 -15.94 -5.96 4.92
CA GLU A 135 -16.51 -4.65 5.27
C GLU A 135 -17.12 -3.89 4.08
N GLN A 136 -16.56 -4.07 2.88
CA GLN A 136 -16.93 -3.29 1.69
C GLN A 136 -17.92 -4.03 0.77
N GLY A 137 -18.17 -5.31 1.04
CA GLY A 137 -18.97 -6.14 0.17
C GLY A 137 -18.23 -6.53 -1.11
N ARG A 138 -18.93 -6.56 -2.22
CA ARG A 138 -18.39 -6.99 -3.51
C ARG A 138 -17.52 -5.89 -4.13
N ILE A 139 -16.26 -6.20 -4.36
CA ILE A 139 -15.28 -5.29 -5.00
C ILE A 139 -14.61 -5.97 -6.20
N SER A 140 -14.32 -5.21 -7.25
CA SER A 140 -13.59 -5.70 -8.43
C SER A 140 -12.08 -5.52 -8.26
N ILE A 141 -11.29 -6.23 -9.09
CA ILE A 141 -9.83 -6.01 -9.18
C ILE A 141 -9.53 -4.55 -9.47
N ARG A 142 -10.27 -3.93 -10.41
CA ARG A 142 -10.10 -2.51 -10.70
C ARG A 142 -10.29 -1.62 -9.47
N GLN A 143 -11.37 -1.84 -8.71
CA GLN A 143 -11.64 -1.06 -7.50
C GLN A 143 -10.56 -1.27 -6.43
N LEU A 144 -10.08 -2.50 -6.27
CA LEU A 144 -9.00 -2.81 -5.35
C LEU A 144 -7.69 -2.09 -5.73
N VAL A 145 -7.36 -2.03 -7.03
CA VAL A 145 -6.20 -1.28 -7.55
C VAL A 145 -6.35 0.22 -7.32
N ASP A 146 -7.53 0.80 -7.63
CA ASP A 146 -7.81 2.23 -7.40
C ASP A 146 -7.66 2.59 -5.91
N GLN A 147 -8.16 1.72 -5.01
CA GLN A 147 -8.02 1.90 -3.55
C GLN A 147 -6.56 1.87 -3.11
N THR A 148 -5.77 0.94 -3.63
CA THR A 148 -4.34 0.84 -3.30
C THR A 148 -3.57 2.06 -3.77
N ILE A 149 -3.86 2.60 -4.96
CA ILE A 149 -3.23 3.84 -5.45
C ILE A 149 -3.55 5.01 -4.51
N ALA A 150 -4.80 5.14 -4.08
CA ALA A 150 -5.22 6.19 -3.15
C ALA A 150 -4.56 6.02 -1.76
N HIS A 151 -4.44 4.80 -1.28
CA HIS A 151 -3.77 4.45 -0.02
C HIS A 151 -2.29 4.81 -0.06
N ASP A 152 -1.59 4.45 -1.13
CA ASP A 152 -0.19 4.80 -1.37
C ASP A 152 0.01 6.33 -1.33
N ALA A 153 -0.82 7.08 -2.02
CA ALA A 153 -0.75 8.54 -2.07
C ALA A 153 -0.94 9.17 -0.68
N ASN A 154 -1.88 8.66 0.11
CA ASN A 154 -2.12 9.14 1.47
C ASN A 154 -0.91 8.89 2.39
N HIS A 155 -0.29 7.73 2.31
CA HIS A 155 0.90 7.44 3.11
C HIS A 155 2.13 8.21 2.67
N LEU A 156 2.28 8.51 1.38
CA LEU A 156 3.34 9.40 0.91
C LEU A 156 3.18 10.82 1.49
N GLU A 157 1.96 11.33 1.56
CA GLU A 157 1.69 12.63 2.18
C GLU A 157 1.89 12.60 3.71
N GLN A 158 1.55 11.51 4.36
CA GLN A 158 1.87 11.29 5.78
C GLN A 158 3.38 11.32 6.02
N ILE A 159 4.17 10.64 5.19
CA ILE A 159 5.63 10.63 5.26
C ILE A 159 6.20 12.05 5.09
N ARG A 160 5.70 12.83 4.13
CA ARG A 160 6.12 14.22 3.93
C ARG A 160 5.85 15.09 5.16
N THR A 161 4.69 14.91 5.77
CA THR A 161 4.31 15.60 7.01
C THR A 161 5.25 15.25 8.15
N LEU A 162 5.57 13.96 8.31
CA LEU A 162 6.51 13.49 9.33
C LEU A 162 7.92 14.04 9.12
N LYS A 163 8.40 14.07 7.87
CA LYS A 163 9.69 14.67 7.51
C LYS A 163 9.75 16.15 7.87
N ALA A 164 8.71 16.90 7.55
CA ALA A 164 8.64 18.33 7.84
C ALA A 164 8.61 18.63 9.34
N ALA A 165 8.11 17.72 10.16
CA ALA A 165 8.04 17.83 11.61
C ALA A 165 9.32 17.33 12.33
N ALA A 166 10.19 16.61 11.65
CA ALA A 166 11.43 16.09 12.25
C ALA A 166 12.39 17.23 12.56
N PRO A 167 13.01 17.25 13.76
CA PRO A 167 14.04 18.23 14.08
C PRO A 167 15.27 18.07 13.17
N ALA A 168 15.84 19.22 12.80
CA ALA A 168 17.05 19.28 11.97
C ALA A 168 18.27 18.67 12.66
#